data_9ce192093a33c08632e094c27fd99f4a
#
_entry.id   9ce192093a33c08632e094c27fd99f4a
#
_cell.length_a   1.000
_cell.length_b   1.000
_cell.length_c   1.000
_cell.angle_alpha   90.00
_cell.angle_beta   90.00
_cell.angle_gamma   90.00
#
_symmetry.space_group_name_H-M   'P 1'
#
loop_
_entity.id
_entity.type
_entity.pdbx_description
1 polymer ?
#
loop_
_entity_poly.entity_id
_entity_poly.type
_entity_poly.pdbx_seq_one_letter_code
_entity_poly.pdbx_strand_id
1 'polypeptide(L)' 'MTLRILTTETRRRLEKVLERLGNGEEVSLSERIQLKKYATHIPFMAGKLAQALRKRESLELDGLI' A
#
# COMPACT_ATOMS: atom_id res chain seq x y z
N MET A 1 6.04 -23.24 -10.81
CA MET A 1 5.77 -22.78 -9.75
C MET A 1 4.73 -21.83 -9.69
N THR A 2 4.13 -21.79 -8.75
CA THR A 2 3.16 -20.96 -8.73
C THR A 2 3.44 -19.77 -8.13
N LEU A 3 3.00 -18.84 -8.59
CA LEU A 3 3.21 -17.65 -8.02
C LEU A 3 2.04 -17.21 -7.30
N ARG A 4 1.69 -17.93 -6.32
CA ARG A 4 0.59 -17.55 -5.54
C ARG A 4 1.02 -16.47 -4.61
N ILE A 5 1.61 -15.46 -5.18
CA ILE A 5 2.08 -14.35 -4.40
C ILE A 5 0.91 -13.60 -3.81
N LEU A 6 -0.20 -13.52 -4.55
CA LEU A 6 -1.33 -12.74 -4.11
C LEU A 6 -2.59 -13.58 -4.10
N THR A 7 -2.99 -14.06 -2.94
CA THR A 7 -4.26 -14.74 -2.78
C THR A 7 -5.32 -13.66 -2.56
N THR A 8 -6.59 -14.04 -2.66
CA THR A 8 -7.68 -13.11 -2.45
C THR A 8 -7.63 -12.48 -1.07
N GLU A 9 -7.32 -13.28 -0.08
CA GLU A 9 -7.24 -12.79 1.30
C GLU A 9 -6.09 -11.82 1.47
N THR A 10 -4.93 -12.17 0.92
CA THR A 10 -3.76 -11.30 0.99
C THR A 10 -4.03 -10.00 0.26
N ARG A 11 -4.69 -10.08 -0.89
CA ARG A 11 -5.03 -8.90 -1.66
C ARG A 11 -5.93 -7.95 -0.87
N ARG A 12 -6.94 -8.50 -0.20
CA ARG A 12 -7.83 -7.67 0.61
C ARG A 12 -7.09 -6.99 1.75
N ARG A 13 -6.18 -7.73 2.38
CA ARG A 13 -5.38 -7.17 3.46
C ARG A 13 -4.52 -6.02 2.97
N LEU A 14 -3.87 -6.23 1.84
CA LEU A 14 -3.01 -5.20 1.27
C LEU A 14 -3.80 -3.97 0.82
N GLU A 15 -4.99 -4.20 0.27
CA GLU A 15 -5.83 -3.08 -0.14
C GLU A 15 -6.27 -2.24 1.05
N LYS A 16 -6.54 -2.89 2.18
CA LYS A 16 -6.90 -2.15 3.39
C LYS A 16 -5.72 -1.34 3.90
N VAL A 17 -4.52 -1.91 3.83
CA VAL A 17 -3.32 -1.20 4.25
C VAL A 17 -3.08 0.00 3.33
N LEU A 18 -3.29 -0.18 2.02
CA LEU A 18 -3.14 0.90 1.06
C LEU A 18 -4.14 2.02 1.35
N GLU A 19 -5.36 1.65 1.70
CA GLU A 19 -6.39 2.64 2.02
C GLU A 19 -5.98 3.45 3.23
N ARG A 20 -5.51 2.79 4.28
CA ARG A 20 -5.07 3.49 5.49
C ARG A 20 -3.88 4.40 5.19
N LEU A 21 -2.95 3.91 4.38
CA LEU A 21 -1.77 4.68 4.02
C LEU A 21 -2.18 5.96 3.30
N GLY A 22 -3.07 5.84 2.32
CA GLY A 22 -3.53 6.98 1.54
C GLY A 22 -4.38 7.95 2.34
N ASN A 23 -5.05 7.47 3.39
CA ASN A 23 -5.89 8.33 4.22
C ASN A 23 -5.11 8.99 5.36
N GLY A 24 -3.81 8.78 5.43
CA GLY A 24 -3.01 9.40 6.47
C GLY A 24 -3.03 8.67 7.80
N GLU A 25 -3.61 7.46 7.80
CA GLU A 25 -3.67 6.69 9.03
C GLU A 25 -2.35 6.00 9.30
N GLU A 26 -2.17 5.56 10.51
CA GLU A 26 -0.93 4.91 10.89
C GLU A 26 -0.78 3.56 10.23
N VAL A 27 0.37 3.32 9.62
CA VAL A 27 0.69 2.06 8.98
C VAL A 27 2.04 1.62 9.52
N SER A 28 2.13 0.40 10.01
CA SER A 28 3.37 -0.07 10.63
C SER A 28 4.46 -0.26 9.58
N LEU A 29 5.69 -0.28 10.05
CA LEU A 29 6.83 -0.50 9.17
C LEU A 29 6.73 -1.86 8.49
N SER A 30 6.28 -2.85 9.23
CA SER A 30 6.11 -4.21 8.70
C SER A 30 5.11 -4.21 7.55
N GLU A 31 4.01 -3.49 7.69
CA GLU A 31 3.01 -3.40 6.64
C GLU A 31 3.56 -2.68 5.41
N ARG A 32 4.36 -1.64 5.62
CA ARG A 32 4.98 -0.91 4.52
C ARG A 32 5.97 -1.78 3.76
N ILE A 33 6.72 -2.58 4.47
CA ILE A 33 7.68 -3.48 3.86
C ILE A 33 6.95 -4.51 3.01
N GLN A 34 5.83 -5.04 3.50
CA GLN A 34 5.03 -5.98 2.75
C GLN A 34 4.48 -5.35 1.47
N LEU A 35 3.95 -4.14 1.57
CA LEU A 35 3.44 -3.44 0.40
C LEU A 35 4.52 -3.27 -0.65
N LYS A 36 5.71 -2.87 -0.24
CA LYS A 36 6.81 -2.67 -1.15
C LYS A 36 7.22 -3.97 -1.81
N LYS A 37 7.25 -5.04 -1.04
CA LYS A 37 7.61 -6.34 -1.55
C LYS A 37 6.65 -6.79 -2.65
N TYR A 38 5.36 -6.67 -2.40
CA TYR A 38 4.37 -7.06 -3.39
C TYR A 38 4.37 -6.11 -4.59
N ALA A 39 4.57 -4.83 -4.35
CA ALA A 39 4.62 -3.85 -5.42
C ALA A 39 5.79 -4.10 -6.37
N THR A 40 6.88 -4.64 -5.85
CA THR A 40 8.04 -4.95 -6.67
C THR A 40 7.72 -6.04 -7.68
N HIS A 41 6.85 -6.97 -7.30
CA HIS A 41 6.53 -8.10 -8.17
C HIS A 41 5.22 -7.93 -8.95
N ILE A 42 4.36 -7.03 -8.54
CA ILE A 42 3.05 -6.87 -9.14
C ILE A 42 2.84 -5.41 -9.56
N PRO A 43 2.93 -5.12 -10.86
CA PRO A 43 2.82 -3.73 -11.35
C PRO A 43 1.54 -3.03 -10.92
N PHE A 44 0.43 -3.77 -10.85
CA PHE A 44 -0.82 -3.24 -10.41
C PHE A 44 -0.72 -2.69 -8.98
N MET A 45 -0.03 -3.42 -8.11
CA MET A 45 0.18 -2.98 -6.74
C MET A 45 1.12 -1.79 -6.66
N ALA A 46 2.10 -1.75 -7.54
CA ALA A 46 3.04 -0.63 -7.59
C ALA A 46 2.30 0.67 -7.91
N GLY A 47 1.36 0.60 -8.84
CA GLY A 47 0.56 1.77 -9.19
C GLY A 47 -0.30 2.23 -8.04
N LYS A 48 -0.94 1.30 -7.35
CA LYS A 48 -1.77 1.64 -6.20
C LYS A 48 -0.96 2.20 -5.04
N LEU A 49 0.22 1.65 -4.83
CA LEU A 49 1.11 2.15 -3.77
C LEU A 49 1.55 3.57 -4.09
N ALA A 50 1.91 3.84 -5.34
CA ALA A 50 2.32 5.18 -5.73
C ALA A 50 1.19 6.19 -5.52
N GLN A 51 -0.04 5.80 -5.84
CA GLN A 51 -1.18 6.67 -5.64
C GLN A 51 -1.43 6.95 -4.16
N ALA A 52 -1.31 5.92 -3.34
CA ALA A 52 -1.51 6.06 -1.90
C ALA A 52 -0.46 6.98 -1.28
N LEU A 53 0.78 6.83 -1.68
CA LEU A 53 1.87 7.66 -1.18
C LEU A 53 1.71 9.11 -1.60
N ARG A 54 1.25 9.32 -2.82
CA ARG A 54 1.02 10.67 -3.33
C ARG A 54 -0.10 11.36 -2.57
N LYS A 55 -1.17 10.61 -2.29
CA LYS A 55 -2.30 11.14 -1.54
C LYS A 55 -1.86 11.48 -0.12
N ARG A 56 -1.06 10.62 0.49
CA ARG A 56 -0.55 10.85 1.84
C ARG A 56 0.33 12.09 1.89
N GLU A 57 1.18 12.26 0.88
CA GLU A 57 2.04 13.42 0.81
C GLU A 57 1.22 14.71 0.71
N SER A 58 0.15 14.67 -0.06
CA SER A 58 -0.74 15.82 -0.18
C SER A 58 -1.36 16.18 1.17
N LEU A 59 -1.76 15.17 1.93
CA LEU A 59 -2.32 15.41 3.27
C LEU A 59 -1.28 15.99 4.22
N GLU A 60 -0.05 15.54 4.11
CA GLU A 60 1.04 16.06 4.93
C GLU A 60 1.32 17.52 4.59
N LEU A 61 1.33 17.84 3.31
CA LEU A 61 1.58 19.21 2.88
C LEU A 61 0.47 20.15 3.32
N ASP A 62 -0.76 19.63 3.41
CA ASP A 62 -1.88 20.43 3.84
C ASP A 62 -2.00 20.50 5.36
N GLY A 63 -1.10 19.83 6.06
CA GLY A 63 -1.12 19.83 7.51
C GLY A 63 -2.22 18.99 8.14
N LEU A 64 -2.75 18.04 7.37
CA LEU A 64 -3.84 17.20 7.89
C LEU A 64 -3.37 15.96 8.60
N ILE A 65 -2.10 15.64 8.49
CA ILE A 65 -1.52 14.51 9.23
C ILE A 65 -0.11 14.85 9.65
#